data_f5f9ce623a3ea10dbcc35c0afb7cccd6
#
_entry.id   f5f9ce623a3ea10dbcc35c0afb7cccd6
#
_cell.length_a   1.000
_cell.length_b   1.000
_cell.length_c   1.000
_cell.angle_alpha   90.00
_cell.angle_beta   90.00
_cell.angle_gamma   90.00
#
_symmetry.space_group_name_H-M   'P 1'
#
loop_
_entity.id
_entity.type
_entity.pdbx_description
1 polymer ?
#
loop_
_entity_poly.entity_id
_entity_poly.type
_entity_poly.pdbx_seq_one_letter_code
_entity_poly.pdbx_strand_id
1 'polypeptide(L)'
;DIWGMTSVARINANDQGLIYRTLDRGAQAVVVPHVNTKEEAKNVVQGGKFAPIGRRGLFTSRQGYGVKDYLLKANDETSLIVLIEDILAWENLNEILSVDGIDCFYVAPSDFAASMGHINNVNHPDVKSKINDSLNRIISSGKIAGTLANNENVEQFIEMGVRLVSVGVGDWLEEGAKKFQDRVNSVL
;
A
#
# COMPACT_ATOMS: atom_id res chain seq x y z
N ASP A 1 -0.70 -14.43 -12.12
CA ASP A 1 -0.83 -15.86 -11.80
C ASP A 1 0.23 -16.74 -12.50
N ILE A 2 0.52 -16.50 -13.79
CA ILE A 2 1.50 -17.34 -14.55
C ILE A 2 2.95 -17.24 -14.04
N TRP A 3 3.27 -16.19 -13.28
CA TRP A 3 4.60 -15.95 -12.72
C TRP A 3 4.69 -16.27 -11.21
N GLY A 4 3.61 -16.77 -10.60
CA GLY A 4 3.57 -17.02 -9.16
C GLY A 4 3.61 -15.76 -8.29
N MET A 5 3.35 -14.57 -8.90
CA MET A 5 3.36 -13.28 -8.21
C MET A 5 1.96 -12.85 -7.83
N THR A 6 1.84 -12.28 -6.64
CA THR A 6 0.61 -11.64 -6.16
C THR A 6 0.42 -10.28 -6.83
N SER A 7 -0.76 -10.06 -7.43
CA SER A 7 -1.08 -8.77 -8.05
C SER A 7 -1.59 -7.78 -7.01
N VAL A 8 -0.90 -6.65 -6.89
CA VAL A 8 -1.28 -5.52 -6.04
C VAL A 8 -1.64 -4.34 -6.94
N ALA A 9 -2.87 -3.83 -6.84
CA ALA A 9 -3.37 -2.76 -7.69
C ALA A 9 -3.64 -1.49 -6.87
N ARG A 10 -2.94 -0.39 -7.16
CA ARG A 10 -3.28 0.93 -6.63
C ARG A 10 -4.43 1.52 -7.43
N ILE A 11 -5.50 1.93 -6.77
CA ILE A 11 -6.65 2.64 -7.33
C ILE A 11 -6.50 4.15 -7.12
N ASN A 12 -7.32 4.94 -7.81
CA ASN A 12 -7.18 6.40 -7.78
C ASN A 12 -8.13 7.12 -6.80
N ALA A 13 -9.05 6.40 -6.17
CA ALA A 13 -10.00 6.98 -5.21
C ALA A 13 -10.47 5.94 -4.19
N ASN A 14 -10.85 6.41 -3.00
CA ASN A 14 -11.51 5.60 -1.98
C ASN A 14 -13.02 5.46 -2.28
N ASP A 15 -13.32 4.71 -3.32
CA ASP A 15 -14.68 4.40 -3.78
C ASP A 15 -14.93 2.90 -3.67
N GLN A 16 -16.04 2.52 -3.01
CA GLN A 16 -16.38 1.10 -2.77
C GLN A 16 -16.54 0.33 -4.07
N GLY A 17 -17.18 0.93 -5.08
CA GLY A 17 -17.37 0.31 -6.38
C GLY A 17 -16.05 0.03 -7.10
N LEU A 18 -15.11 0.97 -7.01
CA LEU A 18 -13.78 0.82 -7.57
C LEU A 18 -12.95 -0.24 -6.82
N ILE A 19 -13.03 -0.26 -5.49
CA ILE A 19 -12.36 -1.26 -4.64
C ILE A 19 -12.80 -2.68 -5.02
N TYR A 20 -14.10 -2.97 -4.93
CA TYR A 20 -14.56 -4.34 -5.20
C TYR A 20 -14.38 -4.73 -6.67
N ARG A 21 -14.56 -3.82 -7.63
CA ARG A 21 -14.35 -4.13 -9.04
C ARG A 21 -12.89 -4.47 -9.37
N THR A 22 -11.96 -3.82 -8.71
CA THR A 22 -10.53 -4.13 -8.86
C THR A 22 -10.23 -5.54 -8.36
N LEU A 23 -10.74 -5.90 -7.19
CA LEU A 23 -10.64 -7.25 -6.63
C LEU A 23 -11.36 -8.29 -7.50
N ASP A 24 -12.57 -7.98 -8.00
CA ASP A 24 -13.34 -8.88 -8.86
C ASP A 24 -12.68 -9.15 -10.21
N ARG A 25 -11.81 -8.26 -10.68
CA ARG A 25 -11.05 -8.44 -11.92
C ARG A 25 -9.74 -9.20 -11.73
N GLY A 26 -9.42 -9.58 -10.50
CA GLY A 26 -8.32 -10.49 -10.22
C GLY A 26 -7.15 -9.89 -9.47
N ALA A 27 -7.23 -8.64 -9.00
CA ALA A 27 -6.24 -8.15 -8.04
C ALA A 27 -6.39 -8.94 -6.72
N GLN A 28 -5.26 -9.34 -6.16
CA GLN A 28 -5.22 -10.04 -4.86
C GLN A 28 -5.07 -9.05 -3.70
N ALA A 29 -4.55 -7.86 -3.99
CA ALA A 29 -4.54 -6.76 -3.05
C ALA A 29 -4.93 -5.45 -3.75
N VAL A 30 -5.54 -4.54 -3.00
CA VAL A 30 -5.85 -3.20 -3.46
C VAL A 30 -5.21 -2.17 -2.54
N VAL A 31 -4.58 -1.15 -3.14
CA VAL A 31 -4.01 0.00 -2.43
C VAL A 31 -4.94 1.19 -2.62
N VAL A 32 -5.49 1.69 -1.52
CA VAL A 32 -6.47 2.78 -1.51
C VAL A 32 -5.81 4.07 -1.02
N PRO A 33 -5.82 5.15 -1.84
CA PRO A 33 -5.22 6.42 -1.50
C PRO A 33 -6.11 7.27 -0.58
N HIS A 34 -5.52 8.31 0.00
CA HIS A 34 -6.19 9.39 0.74
C HIS A 34 -7.11 8.90 1.87
N VAL A 35 -6.61 7.99 2.69
CA VAL A 35 -7.33 7.51 3.88
C VAL A 35 -6.88 8.34 5.08
N ASN A 36 -7.61 9.43 5.35
CA ASN A 36 -7.25 10.45 6.33
C ASN A 36 -8.08 10.39 7.61
N THR A 37 -9.16 9.61 7.62
CA THR A 37 -10.09 9.49 8.74
C THR A 37 -10.47 8.03 9.01
N LYS A 38 -10.99 7.78 10.20
CA LYS A 38 -11.57 6.48 10.57
C LYS A 38 -12.71 6.07 9.65
N GLU A 39 -13.55 7.00 9.24
CA GLU A 39 -14.68 6.76 8.36
C GLU A 39 -14.21 6.34 6.96
N GLU A 40 -13.18 6.98 6.44
CA GLU A 40 -12.55 6.59 5.17
C GLU A 40 -11.90 5.21 5.25
N ALA A 41 -11.26 4.88 6.37
CA ALA A 41 -10.73 3.54 6.62
C ALA A 41 -11.84 2.47 6.65
N LYS A 42 -12.96 2.75 7.33
CA LYS A 42 -14.14 1.88 7.31
C LYS A 42 -14.71 1.72 5.91
N ASN A 43 -14.73 2.79 5.10
CA ASN A 43 -15.21 2.73 3.72
C ASN A 43 -14.41 1.73 2.89
N VAL A 44 -13.09 1.66 3.08
CA VAL A 44 -12.22 0.67 2.43
C VAL A 44 -12.66 -0.75 2.78
N VAL A 45 -12.86 -1.03 4.07
CA VAL A 45 -13.28 -2.35 4.55
C VAL A 45 -14.65 -2.73 3.98
N GLN A 46 -15.61 -1.77 3.98
CA GLN A 46 -16.96 -2.00 3.43
C GLN A 46 -16.91 -2.38 1.94
N GLY A 47 -16.04 -1.75 1.15
CA GLY A 47 -15.88 -2.05 -0.27
C GLY A 47 -15.09 -3.32 -0.56
N GLY A 48 -14.13 -3.69 0.30
CA GLY A 48 -13.15 -4.75 0.01
C GLY A 48 -13.50 -6.12 0.59
N LYS A 49 -14.21 -6.19 1.71
CA LYS A 49 -14.52 -7.44 2.42
C LYS A 49 -16.00 -7.85 2.26
N PHE A 50 -16.23 -9.16 2.17
CA PHE A 50 -17.59 -9.73 2.20
C PHE A 50 -18.21 -9.69 3.60
N ALA A 51 -19.52 -9.81 3.68
CA ALA A 51 -20.22 -9.97 4.96
C ALA A 51 -19.63 -11.15 5.78
N PRO A 52 -19.57 -11.05 7.11
CA PRO A 52 -20.12 -9.97 7.95
C PRO A 52 -19.18 -8.77 8.13
N ILE A 53 -17.94 -8.80 7.61
CA ILE A 53 -16.90 -7.78 7.82
C ILE A 53 -17.19 -6.52 6.99
N GLY A 54 -17.61 -6.68 5.74
CA GLY A 54 -17.91 -5.61 4.81
C GLY A 54 -19.20 -5.83 4.03
N ARG A 55 -19.35 -5.09 2.91
CA ARG A 55 -20.54 -5.10 2.05
C ARG A 55 -20.21 -5.41 0.58
N ARG A 56 -19.04 -5.98 0.29
CA ARG A 56 -18.68 -6.41 -1.06
C ARG A 56 -19.76 -7.31 -1.63
N GLY A 57 -20.19 -7.05 -2.87
CA GLY A 57 -21.24 -7.82 -3.54
C GLY A 57 -20.82 -9.28 -3.78
N LEU A 58 -21.76 -10.20 -3.58
CA LEU A 58 -21.49 -11.65 -3.70
C LEU A 58 -21.44 -12.13 -5.15
N PHE A 59 -22.07 -11.41 -6.09
CA PHE A 59 -22.00 -11.74 -7.51
C PHE A 59 -20.67 -11.27 -8.08
N THR A 60 -19.67 -12.06 -7.86
CA THR A 60 -18.31 -11.78 -8.24
C THR A 60 -17.91 -12.72 -9.38
N SER A 61 -16.94 -12.70 -9.79
CA SER A 61 -15.60 -12.26 -9.95
C SER A 61 -14.81 -13.39 -10.60
N ARG A 62 -13.88 -13.00 -11.39
CA ARG A 62 -12.91 -13.89 -12.00
C ARG A 62 -12.23 -14.82 -10.97
N GLN A 63 -11.95 -14.31 -9.78
CA GLN A 63 -11.24 -15.04 -8.72
C GLN A 63 -12.05 -16.21 -8.14
N GLY A 64 -13.38 -16.08 -8.09
CA GLY A 64 -14.24 -17.13 -7.58
C GLY A 64 -14.58 -18.21 -8.59
N TYR A 65 -14.28 -18.00 -9.88
CA TYR A 65 -14.66 -18.95 -10.91
C TYR A 65 -13.92 -20.28 -10.77
N GLY A 66 -14.68 -21.36 -10.54
CA GLY A 66 -14.12 -22.70 -10.35
C GLY A 66 -13.42 -22.93 -9.00
N VAL A 67 -13.44 -21.96 -8.09
CA VAL A 67 -12.85 -22.08 -6.76
C VAL A 67 -13.92 -22.45 -5.74
N LYS A 68 -13.80 -23.66 -5.18
CA LYS A 68 -14.70 -24.13 -4.13
C LYS A 68 -14.59 -23.24 -2.87
N ASP A 69 -15.75 -22.87 -2.34
CA ASP A 69 -15.87 -22.10 -1.09
C ASP A 69 -15.15 -20.74 -1.14
N TYR A 70 -15.02 -20.14 -2.34
CA TYR A 70 -14.32 -18.86 -2.54
C TYR A 70 -14.81 -17.76 -1.58
N LEU A 71 -16.13 -17.58 -1.46
CA LEU A 71 -16.71 -16.51 -0.63
C LEU A 71 -16.41 -16.67 0.86
N LEU A 72 -16.18 -17.91 1.33
CA LEU A 72 -15.81 -18.17 2.72
C LEU A 72 -14.33 -17.88 3.02
N LYS A 73 -13.49 -17.87 1.99
CA LYS A 73 -12.03 -17.69 2.12
C LYS A 73 -11.56 -16.32 1.66
N ALA A 74 -12.32 -15.67 0.79
CA ALA A 74 -11.88 -14.45 0.10
C ALA A 74 -11.53 -13.29 1.04
N ASN A 75 -12.15 -13.20 2.22
CA ASN A 75 -11.81 -12.18 3.20
C ASN A 75 -10.40 -12.35 3.78
N ASP A 76 -9.91 -13.58 3.85
CA ASP A 76 -8.58 -13.91 4.37
C ASP A 76 -7.53 -13.89 3.24
N GLU A 77 -7.95 -14.16 1.99
CA GLU A 77 -7.06 -14.27 0.82
C GLU A 77 -6.90 -12.95 0.05
N THR A 78 -7.68 -11.92 0.36
CA THR A 78 -7.55 -10.60 -0.28
C THR A 78 -7.08 -9.55 0.69
N SER A 79 -6.08 -8.74 0.29
CA SER A 79 -5.49 -7.73 1.14
C SER A 79 -5.96 -6.32 0.81
N LEU A 80 -6.30 -5.56 1.85
CA LEU A 80 -6.62 -4.14 1.80
C LEU A 80 -5.45 -3.34 2.37
N ILE A 81 -4.88 -2.47 1.54
CA ILE A 81 -3.77 -1.61 1.89
C ILE A 81 -4.25 -0.17 1.81
N VAL A 82 -4.05 0.63 2.85
CA VAL A 82 -4.40 2.04 2.88
C VAL A 82 -3.16 2.92 2.88
N LEU A 83 -3.19 4.02 2.12
CA LEU A 83 -2.09 4.98 2.10
C LEU A 83 -2.28 6.01 3.23
N ILE A 84 -1.24 6.12 4.04
CA ILE A 84 -1.02 7.19 5.01
C ILE A 84 -0.06 8.17 4.35
N GLU A 85 -0.63 9.17 3.68
CA GLU A 85 0.10 10.05 2.76
C GLU A 85 -0.20 11.53 2.95
N ASP A 86 -0.92 11.86 4.01
CA ASP A 86 -1.31 13.22 4.36
C ASP A 86 -1.05 13.49 5.83
N ILE A 87 -0.71 14.74 6.18
CA ILE A 87 -0.53 15.15 7.57
C ILE A 87 -1.81 14.91 8.41
N LEU A 88 -2.98 15.06 7.79
CA LEU A 88 -4.26 14.76 8.43
C LEU A 88 -4.39 13.27 8.79
N ALA A 89 -3.89 12.38 7.93
CA ALA A 89 -3.83 10.94 8.22
C ALA A 89 -2.92 10.65 9.43
N TRP A 90 -1.80 11.37 9.55
CA TRP A 90 -0.90 11.26 10.69
C TRP A 90 -1.58 11.74 11.99
N GLU A 91 -2.31 12.86 11.96
CA GLU A 91 -3.06 13.37 13.10
C GLU A 91 -4.12 12.36 13.58
N ASN A 92 -4.84 11.75 12.66
CA ASN A 92 -5.91 10.78 12.93
C ASN A 92 -5.42 9.32 12.99
N LEU A 93 -4.11 9.06 12.94
CA LEU A 93 -3.58 7.71 12.73
C LEU A 93 -4.08 6.68 13.76
N ASN A 94 -4.20 7.04 15.02
CA ASN A 94 -4.70 6.12 16.06
C ASN A 94 -6.16 5.69 15.81
N GLU A 95 -6.98 6.60 15.31
CA GLU A 95 -8.38 6.29 14.96
C GLU A 95 -8.44 5.42 13.71
N ILE A 96 -7.60 5.70 12.70
CA ILE A 96 -7.47 4.89 11.49
C ILE A 96 -7.02 3.47 11.85
N LEU A 97 -6.01 3.32 12.70
CA LEU A 97 -5.49 2.03 13.17
C LEU A 97 -6.50 1.22 13.98
N SER A 98 -7.51 1.87 14.58
CA SER A 98 -8.58 1.18 15.31
C SER A 98 -9.58 0.45 14.41
N VAL A 99 -9.47 0.62 13.08
CA VAL A 99 -10.36 -0.06 12.13
C VAL A 99 -9.80 -1.44 11.80
N ASP A 100 -10.60 -2.48 12.09
CA ASP A 100 -10.26 -3.84 11.73
C ASP A 100 -10.60 -4.13 10.25
N GLY A 101 -9.92 -5.14 9.68
CA GLY A 101 -10.13 -5.57 8.29
C GLY A 101 -9.22 -4.88 7.27
N ILE A 102 -8.31 -4.00 7.71
CA ILE A 102 -7.21 -3.46 6.90
C ILE A 102 -5.96 -4.28 7.20
N ASP A 103 -5.32 -4.77 6.14
CA ASP A 103 -4.19 -5.68 6.25
C ASP A 103 -2.85 -4.93 6.36
N CYS A 104 -2.72 -3.77 5.71
CA CYS A 104 -1.48 -2.97 5.77
C CYS A 104 -1.77 -1.47 5.72
N PHE A 105 -1.03 -0.72 6.52
CA PHE A 105 -1.01 0.74 6.54
C PHE A 105 0.33 1.18 5.92
N TYR A 106 0.23 1.75 4.72
CA TYR A 106 1.39 2.08 3.91
C TYR A 106 1.67 3.59 3.96
N VAL A 107 2.80 3.98 4.53
CA VAL A 107 3.24 5.38 4.56
C VAL A 107 3.88 5.73 3.22
N ALA A 108 3.28 6.68 2.48
CA ALA A 108 3.75 7.11 1.16
C ALA A 108 4.55 8.42 1.27
N PRO A 109 5.90 8.39 1.19
CA PRO A 109 6.75 9.51 1.58
C PRO A 109 6.58 10.78 0.74
N SER A 110 6.36 10.64 -0.57
CA SER A 110 6.32 11.79 -1.49
C SER A 110 5.09 12.65 -1.28
N ASP A 111 3.91 12.03 -1.23
CA ASP A 111 2.64 12.72 -1.02
C ASP A 111 2.56 13.25 0.42
N PHE A 112 3.12 12.51 1.37
CA PHE A 112 3.23 12.94 2.76
C PHE A 112 4.07 14.24 2.86
N ALA A 113 5.24 14.29 2.20
CA ALA A 113 6.07 15.49 2.15
C ALA A 113 5.34 16.66 1.48
N ALA A 114 4.61 16.39 0.39
CA ALA A 114 3.82 17.40 -0.31
C ALA A 114 2.72 17.98 0.59
N SER A 115 2.00 17.14 1.35
CA SER A 115 0.96 17.58 2.30
C SER A 115 1.49 18.48 3.41
N MET A 116 2.76 18.33 3.78
CA MET A 116 3.47 19.19 4.73
C MET A 116 4.07 20.45 4.09
N GLY A 117 3.88 20.69 2.78
CA GLY A 117 4.44 21.81 2.06
C GLY A 117 5.90 21.61 1.58
N HIS A 118 6.44 20.40 1.68
CA HIS A 118 7.80 20.05 1.29
C HIS A 118 7.84 19.23 -0.01
N ILE A 119 7.25 19.76 -1.09
CA ILE A 119 7.21 19.09 -2.40
C ILE A 119 8.62 18.69 -2.85
N ASN A 120 8.77 17.42 -3.29
CA ASN A 120 10.05 16.82 -3.71
C ASN A 120 11.16 16.82 -2.65
N ASN A 121 10.84 17.03 -1.38
CA ASN A 121 11.81 17.03 -0.29
C ASN A 121 11.44 16.06 0.84
N VAL A 122 11.40 14.77 0.54
CA VAL A 122 11.16 13.69 1.52
C VAL A 122 12.26 13.61 2.58
N ASN A 123 13.41 14.22 2.32
CA ASN A 123 14.55 14.25 3.22
C ASN A 123 14.49 15.40 4.25
N HIS A 124 13.49 16.28 4.19
CA HIS A 124 13.32 17.32 5.20
C HIS A 124 13.20 16.67 6.60
N PRO A 125 13.89 17.21 7.63
CA PRO A 125 13.91 16.62 8.97
C PRO A 125 12.51 16.39 9.55
N ASP A 126 11.61 17.37 9.39
CA ASP A 126 10.23 17.26 9.90
C ASP A 126 9.44 16.17 9.20
N VAL A 127 9.62 16.02 7.87
CA VAL A 127 8.99 14.95 7.08
C VAL A 127 9.48 13.59 7.54
N LYS A 128 10.80 13.41 7.64
CA LYS A 128 11.40 12.15 8.14
C LYS A 128 10.90 11.80 9.54
N SER A 129 10.82 12.80 10.42
CA SER A 129 10.33 12.61 11.78
C SER A 129 8.89 12.07 11.78
N LYS A 130 8.00 12.67 10.98
CA LYS A 130 6.59 12.26 10.90
C LYS A 130 6.41 10.89 10.25
N ILE A 131 7.18 10.58 9.19
CA ILE A 131 7.18 9.26 8.54
C ILE A 131 7.61 8.19 9.54
N ASN A 132 8.72 8.39 10.24
CA ASN A 132 9.23 7.44 11.23
C ASN A 132 8.24 7.27 12.41
N ASP A 133 7.63 8.36 12.88
CA ASP A 133 6.59 8.29 13.90
C ASP A 133 5.38 7.48 13.42
N SER A 134 4.92 7.71 12.18
CA SER A 134 3.82 6.94 11.58
C SER A 134 4.13 5.44 11.55
N LEU A 135 5.31 5.07 11.02
CA LEU A 135 5.73 3.68 10.95
C LEU A 135 5.81 3.02 12.33
N ASN A 136 6.41 3.72 13.31
CA ASN A 136 6.52 3.23 14.69
C ASN A 136 5.15 3.03 15.36
N ARG A 137 4.21 3.96 15.16
CA ARG A 137 2.85 3.84 15.70
C ARG A 137 2.09 2.68 15.08
N ILE A 138 2.21 2.48 13.76
CA ILE A 138 1.61 1.33 13.07
C ILE A 138 2.18 0.04 13.64
N ILE A 139 3.50 -0.11 13.69
CA ILE A 139 4.18 -1.31 14.19
C ILE A 139 3.83 -1.58 15.66
N SER A 140 3.87 -0.55 16.50
CA SER A 140 3.56 -0.66 17.94
C SER A 140 2.11 -1.03 18.20
N SER A 141 1.20 -0.74 17.27
CA SER A 141 -0.21 -1.18 17.35
C SER A 141 -0.42 -2.64 16.92
N GLY A 142 0.63 -3.36 16.54
CA GLY A 142 0.57 -4.74 16.05
C GLY A 142 0.07 -4.87 14.62
N LYS A 143 -0.05 -3.76 13.88
CA LYS A 143 -0.48 -3.72 12.47
C LYS A 143 0.73 -3.81 11.54
N ILE A 144 0.50 -4.19 10.29
CA ILE A 144 1.54 -4.25 9.27
C ILE A 144 1.80 -2.85 8.71
N ALA A 145 3.04 -2.40 8.84
CA ALA A 145 3.52 -1.18 8.21
C ALA A 145 4.12 -1.46 6.84
N GLY A 146 3.84 -0.56 5.88
CA GLY A 146 4.46 -0.54 4.56
C GLY A 146 5.07 0.82 4.23
N THR A 147 6.05 0.85 3.31
CA THR A 147 6.60 2.10 2.77
C THR A 147 7.38 1.88 1.48
N LEU A 148 7.70 2.99 0.78
CA LEU A 148 8.63 3.00 -0.35
C LEU A 148 10.06 2.98 0.19
N ALA A 149 10.89 2.12 -0.37
CA ALA A 149 12.31 2.04 -0.04
C ALA A 149 13.18 2.06 -1.31
N ASN A 150 14.46 2.21 -1.09
CA ASN A 150 15.51 2.07 -2.10
C ASN A 150 16.68 1.24 -1.53
N ASN A 151 17.73 1.06 -2.32
CA ASN A 151 18.91 0.29 -1.92
C ASN A 151 19.65 0.86 -0.68
N GLU A 152 19.43 2.14 -0.35
CA GLU A 152 20.15 2.80 0.76
C GLU A 152 19.42 2.65 2.10
N ASN A 153 18.09 2.45 2.09
CA ASN A 153 17.26 2.51 3.31
C ASN A 153 16.42 1.26 3.58
N VAL A 154 16.39 0.29 2.67
CA VAL A 154 15.55 -0.91 2.82
C VAL A 154 15.88 -1.70 4.08
N GLU A 155 17.16 -1.87 4.39
CA GLU A 155 17.60 -2.62 5.57
C GLU A 155 17.10 -1.95 6.85
N GLN A 156 17.25 -0.63 6.96
CA GLN A 156 16.76 0.15 8.10
C GLN A 156 15.26 -0.04 8.31
N PHE A 157 14.44 -0.01 7.24
CA PHE A 157 13.00 -0.21 7.37
C PHE A 157 12.63 -1.64 7.79
N ILE A 158 13.33 -2.65 7.28
CA ILE A 158 13.10 -4.05 7.68
C ILE A 158 13.47 -4.26 9.16
N GLU A 159 14.60 -3.70 9.61
CA GLU A 159 15.04 -3.75 11.01
C GLU A 159 14.06 -3.02 11.94
N MET A 160 13.49 -1.88 11.51
CA MET A 160 12.45 -1.16 12.23
C MET A 160 11.18 -2.00 12.43
N GLY A 161 10.92 -2.97 11.55
CA GLY A 161 9.74 -3.84 11.60
C GLY A 161 8.74 -3.64 10.46
N VAL A 162 9.07 -2.86 9.44
CA VAL A 162 8.26 -2.75 8.21
C VAL A 162 8.21 -4.12 7.52
N ARG A 163 7.04 -4.49 6.99
CA ARG A 163 6.82 -5.80 6.36
C ARG A 163 6.34 -5.73 4.91
N LEU A 164 5.86 -4.59 4.46
CA LEU A 164 5.56 -4.33 3.05
C LEU A 164 6.47 -3.22 2.53
N VAL A 165 7.39 -3.59 1.65
CA VAL A 165 8.31 -2.64 1.03
C VAL A 165 8.05 -2.62 -0.47
N SER A 166 7.84 -1.43 -1.03
CA SER A 166 7.83 -1.24 -2.47
C SER A 166 9.13 -0.57 -2.94
N VAL A 167 9.46 -0.76 -4.20
CA VAL A 167 10.61 -0.15 -4.85
C VAL A 167 10.23 0.29 -6.25
N GLY A 168 10.77 1.43 -6.69
CA GLY A 168 10.59 1.91 -8.05
C GLY A 168 11.45 1.11 -9.04
N VAL A 169 10.82 0.43 -10.00
CA VAL A 169 11.57 -0.30 -11.05
C VAL A 169 12.35 0.63 -11.98
N GLY A 170 11.95 1.91 -12.05
CA GLY A 170 12.58 2.93 -12.89
C GLY A 170 14.06 3.08 -12.60
N ASP A 171 14.43 3.18 -11.35
CA ASP A 171 15.83 3.36 -10.90
C ASP A 171 16.72 2.18 -11.33
N TRP A 172 16.21 0.97 -11.22
CA TRP A 172 16.93 -0.23 -11.66
C TRP A 172 17.10 -0.30 -13.18
N LEU A 173 16.09 0.13 -13.93
CA LEU A 173 16.16 0.19 -15.40
C LEU A 173 17.16 1.26 -15.85
N GLU A 174 17.16 2.43 -15.22
CA GLU A 174 18.10 3.52 -15.50
C GLU A 174 19.54 3.10 -15.19
N GLU A 175 19.79 2.52 -14.01
CA GLU A 175 21.10 2.02 -13.62
C GLU A 175 21.61 0.93 -14.60
N GLY A 176 20.73 -0.02 -14.96
CA GLY A 176 21.05 -1.08 -15.91
C GLY A 176 21.40 -0.52 -17.31
N ALA A 177 20.60 0.43 -17.80
CA ALA A 177 20.82 1.07 -19.10
C ALA A 177 22.15 1.86 -19.10
N LYS A 178 22.42 2.62 -18.05
CA LYS A 178 23.66 3.37 -17.90
C LYS A 178 24.89 2.45 -17.89
N LYS A 179 24.86 1.39 -17.09
CA LYS A 179 25.95 0.40 -17.05
C LYS A 179 26.21 -0.22 -18.43
N PHE A 180 25.16 -0.51 -19.18
CA PHE A 180 25.31 -1.03 -20.54
C PHE A 180 25.94 0.01 -21.48
N GLN A 181 25.47 1.25 -21.44
CA GLN A 181 25.98 2.36 -22.25
C GLN A 181 27.47 2.66 -21.95
N ASP A 182 27.85 2.65 -20.69
CA ASP A 182 29.24 2.84 -20.26
C ASP A 182 30.17 1.73 -20.83
N ARG A 183 29.69 0.49 -20.87
CA ARG A 183 30.44 -0.63 -21.48
C ARG A 183 30.61 -0.46 -22.98
N VAL A 184 29.58 0.00 -23.70
CA VAL A 184 29.69 0.31 -25.13
C VAL A 184 30.70 1.42 -25.37
N ASN A 185 30.61 2.51 -24.61
CA ASN A 185 31.51 3.67 -24.75
C ASN A 185 32.97 3.34 -24.41
N SER A 186 33.20 2.33 -23.57
CA SER A 186 34.57 1.94 -23.19
C SER A 186 35.34 1.21 -24.30
N VAL A 187 34.70 0.81 -25.41
CA VAL A 187 35.31 0.10 -26.55
C VAL A 187 35.22 0.89 -27.84
N LEU A 188 34.60 2.06 -27.85
CA LEU A 188 34.59 3.03 -28.95
C LEU A 188 35.74 4.04 -28.81
#